data_9ebbed7ed8a144fbd07e3dbba608908e
#
_entry.id   9ebbed7ed8a144fbd07e3dbba608908e
#
_cell.length_a   1.000
_cell.length_b   1.000
_cell.length_c   1.000
_cell.angle_alpha   90.00
_cell.angle_beta   90.00
_cell.angle_gamma   90.00
#
_symmetry.space_group_name_H-M   'P 1'
#
loop_
_entity.id
_entity.type
_entity.pdbx_description
1 polymer ?
#
loop_
_entity_poly.entity_id
_entity_poly.type
_entity_poly.pdbx_seq_one_letter_code
_entity_poly.pdbx_strand_id
1 'polypeptide(L)'
;GAEIAIITPDKVLADALRQDGFDAVIIGAPTETRALISDAWTAVVFLFHDHDWEPALIAYALEQPHFFIGAMGSKRAHAARCGALRKRGVSQAAIAGISAPIGVFHSVRDPATLAISVLAEVADRFRNQGAFAAQLPALRKTNVRQIG
;
A
#
# COMPACT_ATOMS: atom_id res chain seq x y z
N GLY A 1 11.29 -6.30 11.64
CA GLY A 1 11.02 -5.15 10.79
C GLY A 1 9.89 -5.43 9.82
N ALA A 2 9.45 -4.43 9.08
CA ALA A 2 8.47 -4.63 8.01
C ALA A 2 9.16 -5.26 6.79
N GLU A 3 8.50 -6.21 6.16
CA GLU A 3 8.88 -6.73 4.86
C GLU A 3 8.30 -5.82 3.77
N ILE A 4 9.08 -5.53 2.73
CA ILE A 4 8.68 -4.65 1.64
C ILE A 4 8.77 -5.42 0.34
N ALA A 5 7.64 -5.59 -0.34
CA ALA A 5 7.56 -6.09 -1.70
C ALA A 5 7.17 -4.94 -2.66
N ILE A 6 7.84 -4.85 -3.79
CA ILE A 6 7.63 -3.79 -4.77
C ILE A 6 7.13 -4.40 -6.07
N ILE A 7 6.04 -3.85 -6.61
CA ILE A 7 5.48 -4.27 -7.89
C ILE A 7 5.55 -3.09 -8.85
N THR A 8 6.19 -3.27 -9.99
CA THR A 8 6.41 -2.18 -10.96
C THR A 8 6.40 -2.70 -12.41
N PRO A 9 5.89 -1.93 -13.37
CA PRO A 9 6.09 -2.23 -14.79
C PRO A 9 7.49 -1.83 -15.30
N ASP A 10 8.22 -1.02 -14.54
CA ASP A 10 9.54 -0.52 -14.93
C ASP A 10 10.64 -1.54 -14.59
N LYS A 11 11.17 -2.17 -15.65
CA LYS A 11 12.24 -3.16 -15.52
C LYS A 11 13.53 -2.55 -14.95
N VAL A 12 13.88 -1.32 -15.35
CA VAL A 12 15.12 -0.68 -14.88
C VAL A 12 15.04 -0.40 -13.40
N LEU A 13 13.89 0.11 -12.94
CA LEU A 13 13.62 0.31 -11.52
C LEU A 13 13.64 -1.02 -10.75
N ALA A 14 13.00 -2.06 -11.26
CA ALA A 14 12.97 -3.35 -10.61
C ALA A 14 14.38 -3.94 -10.43
N ASP A 15 15.21 -3.86 -11.48
CA ASP A 15 16.57 -4.39 -11.44
C ASP A 15 17.45 -3.59 -10.45
N ALA A 16 17.31 -2.26 -10.38
CA ALA A 16 18.00 -1.43 -9.39
C ALA A 16 17.57 -1.78 -7.96
N LEU A 17 16.28 -1.91 -7.72
CA LEU A 17 15.75 -2.26 -6.39
C LEU A 17 16.22 -3.65 -5.92
N ARG A 18 16.31 -4.62 -6.83
CA ARG A 18 16.85 -5.96 -6.52
C ARG A 18 18.33 -5.91 -6.15
N GLN A 19 19.12 -5.04 -6.81
CA GLN A 19 20.52 -4.82 -6.47
C GLN A 19 20.67 -4.23 -5.07
N ASP A 20 19.72 -3.40 -4.64
CA ASP A 20 19.65 -2.84 -3.29
C ASP A 20 19.04 -3.81 -2.24
N GLY A 21 18.70 -5.04 -2.65
CA GLY A 21 18.21 -6.09 -1.76
C GLY A 21 16.71 -6.10 -1.51
N PHE A 22 15.92 -5.36 -2.29
CA PHE A 22 14.46 -5.37 -2.21
C PHE A 22 13.86 -6.49 -3.06
N ASP A 23 12.72 -7.03 -2.59
CA ASP A 23 11.88 -7.88 -3.42
C ASP A 23 11.09 -7.02 -4.43
N ALA A 24 11.39 -7.17 -5.70
CA ALA A 24 10.75 -6.41 -6.77
C ALA A 24 10.23 -7.34 -7.87
N VAL A 25 8.93 -7.25 -8.13
CA VAL A 25 8.21 -8.02 -9.15
C VAL A 25 7.87 -7.12 -10.34
N ILE A 26 8.17 -7.59 -11.54
CA ILE A 26 7.82 -6.89 -12.77
C ILE A 26 6.47 -7.41 -13.26
N ILE A 27 5.56 -6.48 -13.56
CA ILE A 27 4.28 -6.79 -14.20
C ILE A 27 4.22 -6.18 -15.60
N GLY A 28 3.75 -6.95 -16.58
CA GLY A 28 3.64 -6.54 -17.99
C GLY A 28 2.29 -5.90 -18.33
N ALA A 29 1.28 -6.06 -17.48
CA ALA A 29 -0.05 -5.50 -17.69
C ALA A 29 -0.76 -5.18 -16.35
N PRO A 30 -1.68 -4.18 -16.34
CA PRO A 30 -2.49 -3.86 -15.16
C PRO A 30 -3.37 -5.02 -14.66
N THR A 31 -3.60 -6.01 -15.51
CA THR A 31 -4.39 -7.21 -15.20
C THR A 31 -3.61 -8.32 -14.52
N GLU A 32 -2.30 -8.19 -14.40
CA GLU A 32 -1.43 -9.12 -13.66
C GLU A 32 -1.53 -8.89 -12.14
N THR A 33 -2.75 -8.90 -11.64
CA THR A 33 -3.06 -8.58 -10.24
C THR A 33 -2.56 -9.63 -9.25
N ARG A 34 -2.33 -10.87 -9.71
CA ARG A 34 -1.84 -11.96 -8.85
C ARG A 34 -0.44 -11.74 -8.28
N ALA A 35 0.32 -10.79 -8.82
CA ALA A 35 1.59 -10.37 -8.24
C ALA A 35 1.40 -9.64 -6.90
N LEU A 36 0.21 -9.06 -6.66
CA LEU A 36 -0.14 -8.40 -5.43
C LEU A 36 -0.64 -9.45 -4.42
N ILE A 37 0.25 -9.86 -3.52
CA ILE A 37 -0.07 -10.78 -2.42
C ILE A 37 -0.19 -9.95 -1.15
N SER A 38 -1.31 -10.12 -0.44
CA SER A 38 -1.55 -9.38 0.80
C SER A 38 -2.29 -10.23 1.84
N ASP A 39 -2.15 -9.83 3.08
CA ASP A 39 -2.83 -10.39 4.23
C ASP A 39 -3.38 -9.26 5.13
N ALA A 40 -4.00 -9.62 6.25
CA ALA A 40 -4.57 -8.64 7.19
C ALA A 40 -3.54 -7.67 7.82
N TRP A 41 -2.24 -7.91 7.62
CA TRP A 41 -1.13 -7.11 8.12
C TRP A 41 -0.46 -6.29 7.03
N THR A 42 -0.97 -6.35 5.81
CA THR A 42 -0.38 -5.69 4.65
C THR A 42 -0.96 -4.29 4.46
N ALA A 43 -0.09 -3.30 4.32
CA ALA A 43 -0.42 -1.99 3.76
C ALA A 43 -0.09 -2.00 2.26
N VAL A 44 -1.07 -1.67 1.43
CA VAL A 44 -0.86 -1.55 -0.02
C VAL A 44 -0.80 -0.07 -0.39
N VAL A 45 0.32 0.35 -0.99
CA VAL A 45 0.58 1.75 -1.34
C VAL A 45 0.77 1.88 -2.84
N PHE A 46 -0.07 2.67 -3.48
CA PHE A 46 -0.04 2.94 -4.91
C PHE A 46 0.69 4.26 -5.20
N LEU A 47 1.84 4.17 -5.85
CA LEU A 47 2.70 5.30 -6.20
C LEU A 47 2.79 5.53 -7.72
N PHE A 48 1.79 5.09 -8.48
CA PHE A 48 1.76 5.24 -9.93
C PHE A 48 1.53 6.69 -10.35
N HIS A 49 2.23 7.11 -11.39
CA HIS A 49 1.93 8.36 -12.11
C HIS A 49 0.95 8.12 -13.27
N ASP A 50 0.92 6.91 -13.82
CA ASP A 50 0.02 6.52 -14.89
C ASP A 50 -1.30 5.99 -14.33
N HIS A 51 -2.38 6.70 -14.63
CA HIS A 51 -3.72 6.38 -14.13
C HIS A 51 -4.36 5.14 -14.80
N ASP A 52 -3.77 4.62 -15.87
CA ASP A 52 -4.31 3.41 -16.54
C ASP A 52 -3.93 2.13 -15.79
N TRP A 53 -2.86 2.15 -15.01
CA TRP A 53 -2.39 1.01 -14.24
C TRP A 53 -3.15 0.81 -12.92
N GLU A 54 -3.49 1.88 -12.23
CA GLU A 54 -4.02 1.83 -10.87
C GLU A 54 -5.39 1.16 -10.71
N PRO A 55 -6.42 1.44 -11.55
CA PRO A 55 -7.79 1.02 -11.22
C PRO A 55 -7.98 -0.49 -11.11
N ALA A 56 -7.29 -1.28 -11.93
CA ALA A 56 -7.36 -2.74 -11.88
C ALA A 56 -6.69 -3.29 -10.63
N LEU A 57 -5.50 -2.78 -10.32
CA LEU A 57 -4.71 -3.21 -9.17
C LEU A 57 -5.38 -2.79 -7.85
N ILE A 58 -5.94 -1.59 -7.78
CA ILE A 58 -6.67 -1.12 -6.59
C ILE A 58 -7.95 -1.94 -6.38
N ALA A 59 -8.73 -2.19 -7.44
CA ALA A 59 -9.93 -3.00 -7.34
C ALA A 59 -9.61 -4.40 -6.81
N TYR A 60 -8.54 -5.02 -7.29
CA TYR A 60 -8.08 -6.30 -6.79
C TYR A 60 -7.62 -6.22 -5.33
N ALA A 61 -6.82 -5.21 -4.97
CA ALA A 61 -6.33 -5.04 -3.60
C ALA A 61 -7.47 -4.86 -2.59
N LEU A 62 -8.55 -4.17 -2.97
CA LEU A 62 -9.74 -3.98 -2.13
C LEU A 62 -10.50 -5.29 -1.84
N GLU A 63 -10.35 -6.30 -2.68
CA GLU A 63 -10.94 -7.62 -2.49
C GLU A 63 -10.06 -8.55 -1.64
N GLN A 64 -8.77 -8.19 -1.46
CA GLN A 64 -7.85 -8.99 -0.67
C GLN A 64 -7.79 -8.51 0.79
N PRO A 65 -7.40 -9.37 1.74
CA PRO A 65 -7.15 -8.93 3.10
C PRO A 65 -6.05 -7.86 3.13
N HIS A 66 -6.27 -6.78 3.85
CA HIS A 66 -5.31 -5.69 4.04
C HIS A 66 -5.70 -4.87 5.28
N PHE A 67 -4.76 -4.13 5.85
CA PHE A 67 -5.13 -3.16 6.87
C PHE A 67 -5.20 -1.73 6.35
N PHE A 68 -4.55 -1.44 5.24
CA PHE A 68 -4.49 -0.09 4.70
C PHE A 68 -4.32 -0.12 3.18
N ILE A 69 -5.04 0.75 2.50
CA ILE A 69 -4.81 1.06 1.09
C ILE A 69 -4.65 2.57 0.97
N GLY A 70 -3.51 2.98 0.44
CA GLY A 70 -3.21 4.38 0.17
C GLY A 70 -2.80 4.62 -1.28
N ALA A 71 -3.11 5.79 -1.80
CA ALA A 71 -2.75 6.15 -3.18
C ALA A 71 -2.24 7.57 -3.28
N MET A 72 -1.13 7.73 -4.00
CA MET A 72 -0.53 9.03 -4.30
C MET A 72 -1.37 9.81 -5.31
N GLY A 73 -1.22 11.12 -5.31
CA GLY A 73 -1.80 12.00 -6.31
C GLY A 73 -2.57 13.18 -5.71
N SER A 74 -3.04 14.08 -6.58
CA SER A 74 -3.85 15.22 -6.18
C SER A 74 -5.30 14.80 -5.85
N LYS A 75 -6.06 15.70 -5.24
CA LYS A 75 -7.51 15.52 -5.06
C LYS A 75 -8.24 15.28 -6.39
N ARG A 76 -7.78 15.92 -7.47
CA ARG A 76 -8.33 15.71 -8.83
C ARG A 76 -8.02 14.31 -9.34
N ALA A 77 -6.79 13.82 -9.14
CA ALA A 77 -6.41 12.47 -9.51
C ALA A 77 -7.24 11.43 -8.73
N HIS A 78 -7.46 11.68 -7.42
CA HIS A 78 -8.30 10.81 -6.62
C HIS A 78 -9.76 10.79 -7.10
N ALA A 79 -10.34 11.92 -7.46
CA ALA A 79 -11.69 11.97 -8.01
C ALA A 79 -11.83 11.15 -9.31
N ALA A 80 -10.83 11.24 -10.21
CA ALA A 80 -10.78 10.43 -11.43
C ALA A 80 -10.67 8.94 -11.11
N ARG A 81 -9.80 8.58 -10.15
CA ARG A 81 -9.64 7.21 -9.64
C ARG A 81 -10.96 6.66 -9.10
N CYS A 82 -11.68 7.40 -8.28
CA CYS A 82 -12.99 7.01 -7.77
C CYS A 82 -13.99 6.73 -8.90
N GLY A 83 -13.99 7.56 -9.95
CA GLY A 83 -14.82 7.35 -11.13
C GLY A 83 -14.49 6.05 -11.86
N ALA A 84 -13.20 5.77 -12.05
CA ALA A 84 -12.72 4.54 -12.69
C ALA A 84 -13.06 3.28 -11.87
N LEU A 85 -12.94 3.34 -10.55
CA LEU A 85 -13.28 2.23 -9.65
C LEU A 85 -14.80 1.95 -9.64
N ARG A 86 -15.65 2.99 -9.63
CA ARG A 86 -17.11 2.81 -9.75
C ARG A 86 -17.49 2.12 -11.06
N LYS A 87 -16.87 2.48 -12.18
CA LYS A 87 -17.08 1.82 -13.48
C LYS A 87 -16.70 0.34 -13.46
N ARG A 88 -15.80 -0.06 -12.57
CA ARG A 88 -15.41 -1.46 -12.32
C ARG A 88 -16.31 -2.19 -11.32
N GLY A 89 -17.34 -1.54 -10.80
CA GLY A 89 -18.28 -2.13 -9.85
C GLY A 89 -17.80 -2.10 -8.39
N VAL A 90 -16.72 -1.38 -8.07
CA VAL A 90 -16.26 -1.23 -6.68
C VAL A 90 -17.27 -0.40 -5.88
N SER A 91 -17.64 -0.89 -4.70
CA SER A 91 -18.63 -0.24 -3.85
C SER A 91 -18.13 1.13 -3.34
N GLN A 92 -19.05 2.05 -3.09
CA GLN A 92 -18.73 3.36 -2.53
C GLN A 92 -18.06 3.26 -1.15
N ALA A 93 -18.46 2.28 -0.34
CA ALA A 93 -17.86 2.02 0.98
C ALA A 93 -16.38 1.60 0.85
N ALA A 94 -16.06 0.70 -0.10
CA ALA A 94 -14.68 0.29 -0.35
C ALA A 94 -13.83 1.47 -0.87
N ILE A 95 -14.35 2.27 -1.80
CA ILE A 95 -13.67 3.46 -2.32
C ILE A 95 -13.37 4.47 -1.21
N ALA A 96 -14.32 4.67 -0.29
CA ALA A 96 -14.15 5.59 0.84
C ALA A 96 -13.06 5.14 1.84
N GLY A 97 -12.71 3.86 1.84
CA GLY A 97 -11.61 3.30 2.63
C GLY A 97 -10.21 3.61 2.10
N ILE A 98 -10.08 4.10 0.88
CA ILE A 98 -8.79 4.44 0.28
C ILE A 98 -8.29 5.78 0.82
N SER A 99 -7.09 5.80 1.41
CA SER A 99 -6.43 7.05 1.80
C SER A 99 -5.80 7.72 0.57
N ALA A 100 -6.35 8.84 0.12
CA ALA A 100 -5.82 9.61 -1.00
C ALA A 100 -6.27 11.08 -0.94
N PRO A 101 -5.34 12.00 -1.11
CA PRO A 101 -3.89 11.82 -1.24
C PRO A 101 -3.26 11.18 -0.01
N ILE A 102 -2.39 10.18 -0.22
CA ILE A 102 -1.70 9.49 0.86
C ILE A 102 -0.69 10.39 1.56
N GLY A 103 -0.55 10.20 2.87
CA GLY A 103 0.43 10.87 3.71
C GLY A 103 -0.19 11.88 4.68
N VAL A 104 0.48 12.09 5.81
CA VAL A 104 0.04 13.01 6.87
C VAL A 104 0.34 14.48 6.56
N PHE A 105 1.26 14.75 5.64
CA PHE A 105 1.61 16.11 5.22
C PHE A 105 0.96 16.46 3.88
N HIS A 106 0.36 17.63 3.80
CA HIS A 106 -0.26 18.10 2.57
C HIS A 106 0.73 18.88 1.70
N SER A 107 0.57 18.76 0.38
CA SER A 107 1.33 19.56 -0.60
C SER A 107 2.85 19.36 -0.56
N VAL A 108 3.31 18.18 -0.18
CA VAL A 108 4.73 17.81 -0.19
C VAL A 108 5.21 17.66 -1.64
N ARG A 109 6.39 18.22 -1.94
CA ARG A 109 7.00 18.16 -3.28
C ARG A 109 8.28 17.36 -3.34
N ASP A 110 9.02 17.27 -2.24
CA ASP A 110 10.25 16.50 -2.20
C ASP A 110 9.99 15.02 -1.85
N PRO A 111 10.68 14.08 -2.51
CA PRO A 111 10.43 12.64 -2.33
C PRO A 111 10.72 12.14 -0.91
N ALA A 112 11.70 12.70 -0.22
CA ALA A 112 12.07 12.24 1.12
C ALA A 112 11.00 12.58 2.14
N THR A 113 10.49 13.82 2.14
CA THR A 113 9.39 14.22 3.01
C THR A 113 8.11 13.46 2.68
N LEU A 114 7.84 13.20 1.38
CA LEU A 114 6.70 12.38 0.98
C LEU A 114 6.81 10.96 1.54
N ALA A 115 7.97 10.33 1.44
CA ALA A 115 8.18 8.98 1.96
C ALA A 115 7.94 8.92 3.49
N ILE A 116 8.48 9.89 4.25
CA ILE A 116 8.24 10.00 5.69
C ILE A 116 6.75 10.20 5.98
N SER A 117 6.07 11.05 5.22
CA SER A 117 4.64 11.33 5.35
C SER A 117 3.78 10.07 5.15
N VAL A 118 4.10 9.29 4.12
CA VAL A 118 3.43 8.01 3.82
C VAL A 118 3.69 6.99 4.94
N LEU A 119 4.93 6.81 5.35
CA LEU A 119 5.29 5.89 6.43
C LEU A 119 4.62 6.25 7.76
N ALA A 120 4.53 7.55 8.08
CA ALA A 120 3.84 8.01 9.28
C ALA A 120 2.35 7.66 9.26
N GLU A 121 1.67 7.82 8.12
CA GLU A 121 0.27 7.44 7.99
C GLU A 121 0.08 5.92 8.10
N VAL A 122 0.91 5.13 7.42
CA VAL A 122 0.86 3.67 7.51
C VAL A 122 1.07 3.19 8.95
N ALA A 123 2.05 3.76 9.65
CA ALA A 123 2.32 3.42 11.05
C ALA A 123 1.17 3.80 11.99
N ASP A 124 0.56 4.97 11.79
CA ASP A 124 -0.60 5.40 12.56
C ASP A 124 -1.80 4.46 12.33
N ARG A 125 -2.10 4.12 11.09
CA ARG A 125 -3.16 3.17 10.73
C ARG A 125 -2.92 1.79 11.34
N PHE A 126 -1.69 1.30 11.28
CA PHE A 126 -1.32 0.02 11.88
C PHE A 126 -1.53 0.01 13.39
N ARG A 127 -1.15 1.07 14.10
CA ARG A 127 -1.33 1.18 15.55
C ARG A 127 -2.80 1.27 15.98
N ASN A 128 -3.61 1.95 15.18
CA ASN A 128 -5.03 2.19 15.49
C ASN A 128 -5.94 1.03 15.10
N GLN A 129 -5.40 -0.01 14.46
CA GLN A 129 -6.17 -1.22 14.23
C GLN A 129 -6.25 -2.07 15.50
N GLY A 130 -7.42 -2.59 15.80
CA GLY A 130 -7.63 -3.55 16.89
C GLY A 130 -6.73 -4.79 16.83
N ALA A 131 -6.20 -5.09 15.64
CA ALA A 131 -5.23 -6.14 15.38
C ALA A 131 -3.93 -5.97 16.18
N PHE A 132 -3.38 -4.77 16.29
CA PHE A 132 -2.17 -4.51 17.08
C PHE A 132 -2.38 -4.77 18.58
N ALA A 133 -3.51 -4.36 19.11
CA ALA A 133 -3.85 -4.60 20.51
C ALA A 133 -4.02 -6.11 20.83
N ALA A 134 -4.53 -6.90 19.88
CA ALA A 134 -4.71 -8.34 20.04
C ALA A 134 -3.39 -9.14 19.96
N GLN A 135 -2.38 -8.66 19.22
CA GLN A 135 -1.09 -9.36 19.06
C GLN A 135 -0.03 -8.98 20.10
N LEU A 136 -0.12 -7.82 20.75
CA LEU A 136 0.83 -7.41 21.78
C LEU A 136 1.06 -8.46 22.88
N PRO A 137 0.03 -9.15 23.41
CA PRO A 137 0.24 -10.20 24.39
C PRO A 137 0.98 -11.42 23.85
N ALA A 138 0.77 -11.78 22.58
CA ALA A 138 1.42 -12.92 21.94
C ALA A 138 2.91 -12.65 21.67
N LEU A 139 3.27 -11.46 21.20
CA LEU A 139 4.66 -11.05 21.01
C LEU A 139 5.44 -10.97 22.31
N ARG A 140 4.82 -10.52 23.41
CA ARG A 140 5.45 -10.53 24.74
C ARG A 140 5.73 -11.95 25.27
N LYS A 141 4.88 -12.92 24.96
CA LYS A 141 5.08 -14.32 25.39
C LYS A 141 6.21 -15.01 24.61
N THR A 142 6.47 -14.62 23.38
CA THR A 142 7.51 -15.24 22.56
C THR A 142 8.92 -14.72 22.92
N ASN A 143 9.06 -13.45 23.31
CA ASN A 143 10.35 -12.85 23.67
C ASN A 143 10.85 -13.17 25.09
N VAL A 144 10.01 -13.69 25.98
CA VAL A 144 10.42 -14.03 27.37
C VAL A 144 11.04 -15.42 27.49
N ARG A 145 11.03 -16.25 26.42
CA ARG A 145 11.59 -17.61 26.45
C ARG A 145 13.00 -17.77 25.88
N GLN A 146 13.68 -16.70 25.51
CA GLN A 146 15.03 -16.78 24.94
C GLN A 146 16.12 -16.04 25.72
N ILE A 147 15.89 -15.69 26.98
CA ILE A 147 16.96 -15.21 27.88
C ILE A 147 16.90 -16.08 29.13
N GLY A 148 17.50 -17.23 29.01
CA GLY A 148 17.78 -18.15 30.08
C GLY A 148 18.93 -19.01 29.69
#